data_d5ed8f9851cb88b4faf2f246febc05b2
#
_entry.id   d5ed8f9851cb88b4faf2f246febc05b2
#
_cell.length_a   1.000
_cell.length_b   1.000
_cell.length_c   1.000
_cell.angle_alpha   90.00
_cell.angle_beta   90.00
_cell.angle_gamma   90.00
#
_symmetry.space_group_name_H-M   'P 1'
#
loop_
_entity.id
_entity.type
_entity.pdbx_description
1 polymer ?
#
loop_
_entity_poly.entity_id
_entity_poly.type
_entity_poly.pdbx_seq_one_letter_code
_entity_poly.pdbx_strand_id
1 'polypeptide(L)'
;MFEKFTEKALNVIVEAQNIAIYDHSDKVLSEHLLLALIKETKGFCSKIFKSYDVTYEKLAEEIYLTLNLEEADMTSSIPFSNDFKRILQRTMNLAEQSGNSTVHYEHLVLAAITDKESRIPQYLENIGFDIEKSRPLIEKLVQRKSKKDYHPELDENKDPEVDLTQETDSLFDNPE
;
A
#
# COMPACT_ATOMS: atom_id res chain seq x y z
N MET A 1 -5.27 16.75 -6.30
CA MET A 1 -5.24 15.28 -6.37
C MET A 1 -5.20 14.65 -4.97
N PHE A 2 -4.38 15.15 -4.09
CA PHE A 2 -4.15 14.51 -2.77
C PHE A 2 -4.93 15.12 -1.62
N GLU A 3 -5.84 16.05 -1.87
CA GLU A 3 -6.60 16.76 -0.84
C GLU A 3 -7.47 15.83 0.00
N LYS A 4 -7.90 14.71 -0.59
CA LYS A 4 -8.75 13.74 0.09
C LYS A 4 -7.95 12.62 0.76
N PHE A 5 -6.63 12.64 0.64
CA PHE A 5 -5.79 11.61 1.25
C PHE A 5 -5.63 11.89 2.73
N THR A 6 -5.72 10.85 3.54
CA THR A 6 -5.37 10.95 4.95
C THR A 6 -3.87 11.19 5.10
N GLU A 7 -3.45 11.64 6.28
CA GLU A 7 -2.02 11.87 6.54
C GLU A 7 -1.19 10.61 6.31
N LYS A 8 -1.68 9.47 6.80
CA LYS A 8 -0.99 8.18 6.64
C LYS A 8 -0.86 7.80 5.17
N ALA A 9 -1.93 7.95 4.39
CA ALA A 9 -1.90 7.66 2.96
C ALA A 9 -0.96 8.60 2.22
N LEU A 10 -0.99 9.90 2.55
CA LEU A 10 -0.11 10.88 1.94
C LEU A 10 1.36 10.59 2.25
N ASN A 11 1.65 10.17 3.48
CA ASN A 11 3.02 9.83 3.88
C ASN A 11 3.60 8.69 3.05
N VAL A 12 2.77 7.75 2.62
CA VAL A 12 3.21 6.67 1.71
C VAL A 12 3.66 7.26 0.37
N ILE A 13 2.91 8.20 -0.18
CA ILE A 13 3.27 8.84 -1.45
C ILE A 13 4.60 9.58 -1.32
N VAL A 14 4.75 10.36 -0.23
CA VAL A 14 5.99 11.09 0.04
C VAL A 14 7.17 10.12 0.20
N GLU A 15 6.97 9.01 0.91
CA GLU A 15 8.02 8.01 1.09
C GLU A 15 8.40 7.35 -0.24
N ALA A 16 7.42 7.07 -1.10
CA ALA A 16 7.71 6.54 -2.43
C ALA A 16 8.60 7.50 -3.25
N GLN A 17 8.31 8.80 -3.17
CA GLN A 17 9.14 9.82 -3.80
C GLN A 17 10.55 9.84 -3.23
N ASN A 18 10.68 9.72 -1.91
CA ASN A 18 11.99 9.70 -1.25
C ASN A 18 12.80 8.48 -1.68
N ILE A 19 12.18 7.31 -1.79
CA ILE A 19 12.85 6.11 -2.26
C ILE A 19 13.34 6.29 -3.70
N ALA A 20 12.49 6.85 -4.56
CA ALA A 20 12.86 7.10 -5.95
C ALA A 20 14.04 8.06 -6.06
N ILE A 21 14.06 9.10 -5.24
CA ILE A 21 15.19 10.06 -5.19
C ILE A 21 16.46 9.35 -4.74
N TYR A 22 16.36 8.54 -3.69
CA TYR A 22 17.49 7.77 -3.18
C TYR A 22 18.06 6.83 -4.25
N ASP A 23 17.20 6.23 -5.04
CA ASP A 23 17.58 5.32 -6.13
C ASP A 23 18.11 6.05 -7.37
N HIS A 24 18.09 7.36 -7.40
CA HIS A 24 18.41 8.16 -8.59
C HIS A 24 17.53 7.78 -9.80
N SER A 25 16.27 7.43 -9.54
CA SER A 25 15.33 7.04 -10.58
C SER A 25 14.79 8.27 -11.30
N ASP A 26 14.57 8.17 -12.61
CA ASP A 26 13.95 9.24 -13.39
C ASP A 26 12.45 9.37 -13.16
N LYS A 27 11.83 8.37 -12.55
CA LYS A 27 10.40 8.34 -12.25
C LYS A 27 10.17 7.72 -10.88
N VAL A 28 9.04 8.10 -10.26
CA VAL A 28 8.54 7.39 -9.08
C VAL A 28 7.73 6.19 -9.59
N LEU A 29 8.28 5.00 -9.42
CA LEU A 29 7.73 3.77 -9.99
C LEU A 29 6.74 3.11 -9.04
N SER A 30 5.91 2.19 -9.57
CA SER A 30 5.04 1.36 -8.73
C SER A 30 5.85 0.54 -7.72
N GLU A 31 7.08 0.17 -8.06
CA GLU A 31 8.00 -0.51 -7.14
C GLU A 31 8.33 0.36 -5.92
N HIS A 32 8.54 1.64 -6.14
CA HIS A 32 8.77 2.59 -5.04
C HIS A 32 7.52 2.71 -4.15
N LEU A 33 6.33 2.71 -4.76
CA LEU A 33 5.08 2.70 -4.01
C LEU A 33 4.97 1.45 -3.14
N LEU A 34 5.25 0.28 -3.69
CA LEU A 34 5.17 -0.97 -2.95
C LEU A 34 6.12 -0.97 -1.76
N LEU A 35 7.37 -0.54 -1.96
CA LEU A 35 8.34 -0.42 -0.88
C LEU A 35 7.86 0.54 0.21
N ALA A 36 7.28 1.66 -0.19
CA ALA A 36 6.73 2.64 0.76
C ALA A 36 5.57 2.05 1.56
N LEU A 37 4.70 1.27 0.92
CA LEU A 37 3.58 0.61 1.60
C LEU A 37 4.08 -0.37 2.67
N ILE A 38 5.11 -1.14 2.36
CA ILE A 38 5.67 -2.13 3.29
C ILE A 38 6.45 -1.47 4.42
N LYS A 39 6.96 -0.27 4.22
CA LYS A 39 7.64 0.48 5.28
C LYS A 39 6.72 0.86 6.41
N GLU A 40 5.42 0.97 6.15
CA GLU A 40 4.46 1.22 7.22
C GLU A 40 4.41 0.02 8.15
N THR A 41 4.62 0.24 9.44
CA THR A 41 4.71 -0.83 10.43
C THR A 41 3.51 -0.90 11.35
N LYS A 42 2.58 0.05 11.26
CA LYS A 42 1.41 0.13 12.12
C LYS A 42 0.16 -0.26 11.36
N GLY A 43 -0.79 -0.85 12.06
CA GLY A 43 -2.10 -1.14 11.51
C GLY A 43 -2.25 -2.55 10.99
N PHE A 44 -3.44 -2.83 10.51
CA PHE A 44 -3.87 -4.18 10.14
C PHE A 44 -3.21 -4.72 8.90
N CYS A 45 -3.07 -3.89 7.86
CA CYS A 45 -2.37 -4.32 6.65
C CYS A 45 -0.94 -4.72 6.98
N SER A 46 -0.29 -3.99 7.87
CA SER A 46 1.05 -4.33 8.34
C SER A 46 1.08 -5.70 9.01
N LYS A 47 0.07 -6.01 9.83
CA LYS A 47 -0.04 -7.33 10.47
C LYS A 47 -0.24 -8.43 9.44
N ILE A 48 -1.04 -8.18 8.42
CA ILE A 48 -1.26 -9.14 7.32
C ILE A 48 0.07 -9.44 6.61
N PHE A 49 0.81 -8.40 6.25
CA PHE A 49 2.11 -8.58 5.60
C PHE A 49 3.08 -9.35 6.50
N LYS A 50 3.13 -9.01 7.78
CA LYS A 50 4.01 -9.69 8.74
C LYS A 50 3.65 -11.16 8.91
N SER A 51 2.37 -11.51 8.82
CA SER A 51 1.93 -12.90 8.95
C SER A 51 2.49 -13.79 7.85
N TYR A 52 2.85 -13.21 6.69
CA TYR A 52 3.51 -13.90 5.59
C TYR A 52 5.01 -13.64 5.56
N ASP A 53 5.55 -13.06 6.63
CA ASP A 53 6.98 -12.74 6.73
C ASP A 53 7.45 -11.80 5.60
N VAL A 54 6.57 -10.90 5.14
CA VAL A 54 6.93 -9.87 4.18
C VAL A 54 7.65 -8.76 4.92
N THR A 55 8.92 -8.59 4.62
CA THR A 55 9.75 -7.52 5.18
C THR A 55 10.20 -6.59 4.08
N TYR A 56 10.59 -5.38 4.47
CA TYR A 56 11.14 -4.42 3.52
C TYR A 56 12.37 -5.00 2.81
N GLU A 57 13.25 -5.63 3.58
CA GLU A 57 14.50 -6.19 3.07
C GLU A 57 14.27 -7.28 2.03
N LYS A 58 13.36 -8.21 2.32
CA LYS A 58 13.03 -9.29 1.37
C LYS A 58 12.43 -8.75 0.09
N LEU A 59 11.52 -7.79 0.24
CA LEU A 59 10.85 -7.20 -0.90
C LEU A 59 11.81 -6.38 -1.74
N ALA A 60 12.65 -5.59 -1.10
CA ALA A 60 13.68 -4.80 -1.80
C ALA A 60 14.63 -5.71 -2.59
N GLU A 61 15.08 -6.79 -1.97
CA GLU A 61 15.95 -7.77 -2.66
C GLU A 61 15.24 -8.33 -3.90
N GLU A 62 13.99 -8.72 -3.76
CA GLU A 62 13.21 -9.25 -4.90
C GLU A 62 13.05 -8.22 -6.01
N ILE A 63 12.71 -7.00 -5.66
CA ILE A 63 12.49 -5.93 -6.63
C ILE A 63 13.78 -5.58 -7.37
N TYR A 64 14.86 -5.36 -6.64
CA TYR A 64 16.11 -4.88 -7.24
C TYR A 64 16.86 -5.94 -8.04
N LEU A 65 16.50 -7.22 -7.93
CA LEU A 65 17.05 -8.27 -8.78
C LEU A 65 16.74 -8.05 -10.27
N THR A 66 15.59 -7.48 -10.58
CA THR A 66 15.12 -7.37 -11.97
C THR A 66 14.82 -5.93 -12.38
N LEU A 67 14.84 -5.00 -11.46
CA LEU A 67 14.48 -3.61 -11.76
C LEU A 67 15.65 -2.90 -12.45
N ASN A 68 15.38 -2.40 -13.65
CA ASN A 68 16.31 -1.56 -14.39
C ASN A 68 15.89 -0.11 -14.20
N LEU A 69 16.73 0.68 -13.53
CA LEU A 69 16.48 2.07 -13.29
C LEU A 69 17.15 2.92 -14.37
N GLU A 70 16.40 3.89 -14.87
CA GLU A 70 16.94 4.93 -15.74
C GLU A 70 17.42 6.07 -14.84
N GLU A 71 18.68 6.48 -14.99
CA GLU A 71 19.23 7.54 -14.16
C GLU A 71 18.58 8.87 -14.47
N ALA A 72 18.23 9.58 -13.40
CA ALA A 72 17.63 10.89 -13.50
C ALA A 72 18.68 11.98 -13.62
N ASP A 73 18.33 13.00 -14.37
CA ASP A 73 18.99 14.30 -14.22
C ASP A 73 18.44 14.94 -12.94
N MET A 74 19.28 15.03 -11.94
CA MET A 74 18.90 15.38 -10.57
C MET A 74 18.41 16.83 -10.39
N THR A 75 18.17 17.55 -11.47
CA THR A 75 17.81 18.97 -11.41
C THR A 75 16.33 19.27 -11.44
N SER A 76 15.46 18.25 -11.64
CA SER A 76 14.02 18.46 -11.77
C SER A 76 13.24 17.52 -10.87
N SER A 77 11.97 17.87 -10.63
CA SER A 77 11.07 17.00 -9.90
C SER A 77 10.84 15.70 -10.70
N ILE A 78 10.76 14.58 -9.99
CA ILE A 78 10.60 13.27 -10.59
C ILE A 78 9.11 13.00 -10.83
N PRO A 79 8.68 12.70 -12.07
CA PRO A 79 7.27 12.40 -12.33
C PRO A 79 6.90 11.00 -11.86
N PHE A 80 5.62 10.78 -11.63
CA PHE A 80 5.10 9.45 -11.38
C PHE A 80 5.05 8.65 -12.70
N SER A 81 5.38 7.37 -12.62
CA SER A 81 5.25 6.46 -13.76
C SER A 81 3.78 6.24 -14.11
N ASN A 82 3.53 5.69 -15.30
CA ASN A 82 2.17 5.38 -15.71
C ASN A 82 1.51 4.35 -14.80
N ASP A 83 2.26 3.35 -14.36
CA ASP A 83 1.76 2.35 -13.40
C ASP A 83 1.36 3.00 -12.08
N PHE A 84 2.19 3.89 -11.57
CA PHE A 84 1.90 4.62 -10.34
C PHE A 84 0.62 5.45 -10.48
N LYS A 85 0.49 6.19 -11.57
CA LYS A 85 -0.69 7.02 -11.84
C LYS A 85 -1.96 6.17 -11.92
N ARG A 86 -1.89 5.02 -12.57
CA ARG A 86 -3.03 4.10 -12.68
C ARG A 86 -3.45 3.59 -11.31
N ILE A 87 -2.49 3.19 -10.48
CA ILE A 87 -2.76 2.72 -9.12
C ILE A 87 -3.39 3.83 -8.28
N LEU A 88 -2.90 5.06 -8.39
CA LEU A 88 -3.51 6.21 -7.70
C LEU A 88 -4.96 6.42 -8.14
N GLN A 89 -5.22 6.34 -9.42
CA GLN A 89 -6.60 6.50 -9.94
C GLN A 89 -7.50 5.39 -9.41
N ARG A 90 -7.02 4.15 -9.42
CA ARG A 90 -7.77 3.03 -8.86
C ARG A 90 -8.03 3.20 -7.36
N THR A 91 -7.05 3.72 -6.65
CA THR A 91 -7.17 4.01 -5.21
C THR A 91 -8.31 4.99 -4.94
N MET A 92 -8.35 6.08 -5.70
CA MET A 92 -9.41 7.07 -5.57
C MET A 92 -10.78 6.49 -5.93
N ASN A 93 -10.83 5.67 -6.97
CA ASN A 93 -12.07 5.00 -7.37
C ASN A 93 -12.57 4.04 -6.28
N LEU A 94 -11.66 3.28 -5.66
CA LEU A 94 -12.02 2.39 -4.56
C LEU A 94 -12.60 3.14 -3.37
N ALA A 95 -12.00 4.27 -3.01
CA ALA A 95 -12.50 5.10 -1.92
C ALA A 95 -13.91 5.61 -2.24
N GLU A 96 -14.11 6.12 -3.44
CA GLU A 96 -15.41 6.63 -3.88
C GLU A 96 -16.46 5.53 -3.90
N GLN A 97 -16.15 4.38 -4.48
CA GLN A 97 -17.06 3.23 -4.53
C GLN A 97 -17.42 2.69 -3.15
N SER A 98 -16.51 2.82 -2.19
CA SER A 98 -16.74 2.41 -0.81
C SER A 98 -17.55 3.44 -0.02
N GLY A 99 -17.89 4.57 -0.63
CA GLY A 99 -18.63 5.63 0.04
C GLY A 99 -17.76 6.49 0.96
N ASN A 100 -16.45 6.41 0.83
CA ASN A 100 -15.53 7.23 1.63
C ASN A 100 -15.30 8.58 0.99
N SER A 101 -15.31 9.62 1.82
CA SER A 101 -14.91 10.97 1.39
C SER A 101 -13.38 11.14 1.41
N THR A 102 -12.68 10.21 2.03
CA THR A 102 -11.23 10.25 2.19
C THR A 102 -10.58 8.99 1.67
N VAL A 103 -9.33 9.12 1.22
CA VAL A 103 -8.52 8.01 0.73
C VAL A 103 -7.61 7.55 1.85
N HIS A 104 -7.77 6.31 2.28
CA HIS A 104 -7.02 5.69 3.37
C HIS A 104 -5.88 4.84 2.83
N TYR A 105 -4.95 4.51 3.72
CA TYR A 105 -3.84 3.59 3.44
C TYR A 105 -4.34 2.26 2.88
N GLU A 106 -5.43 1.72 3.42
CA GLU A 106 -6.02 0.44 2.99
C GLU A 106 -6.49 0.48 1.53
N HIS A 107 -6.97 1.64 1.07
CA HIS A 107 -7.33 1.81 -0.34
C HIS A 107 -6.10 1.71 -1.24
N LEU A 108 -4.99 2.32 -0.82
CA LEU A 108 -3.71 2.23 -1.55
C LEU A 108 -3.23 0.79 -1.62
N VAL A 109 -3.25 0.07 -0.49
CA VAL A 109 -2.82 -1.31 -0.43
C VAL A 109 -3.65 -2.17 -1.37
N LEU A 110 -4.98 -2.06 -1.28
CA LEU A 110 -5.88 -2.87 -2.10
C LEU A 110 -5.68 -2.60 -3.59
N ALA A 111 -5.58 -1.34 -3.98
CA ALA A 111 -5.35 -0.98 -5.38
C ALA A 111 -4.01 -1.52 -5.88
N ALA A 112 -2.97 -1.43 -5.07
CA ALA A 112 -1.63 -1.87 -5.46
C ALA A 112 -1.53 -3.39 -5.62
N ILE A 113 -1.98 -4.15 -4.61
CA ILE A 113 -1.83 -5.61 -4.64
C ILE A 113 -2.70 -6.28 -5.69
N THR A 114 -3.75 -5.60 -6.16
CA THR A 114 -4.66 -6.13 -7.17
C THR A 114 -4.41 -5.57 -8.57
N ASP A 115 -3.38 -4.75 -8.73
CA ASP A 115 -3.07 -4.17 -10.05
C ASP A 115 -2.25 -5.13 -10.88
N LYS A 116 -2.93 -5.88 -11.73
CA LYS A 116 -2.32 -6.94 -12.56
C LYS A 116 -1.46 -6.39 -13.70
N GLU A 117 -1.59 -5.12 -14.03
CA GLU A 117 -0.79 -4.51 -15.08
C GLU A 117 0.59 -4.08 -14.61
N SER A 118 0.76 -3.90 -13.29
CA SER A 118 2.08 -3.68 -12.69
C SER A 118 2.70 -5.01 -12.28
N ARG A 119 3.96 -4.96 -11.86
CA ARG A 119 4.67 -6.15 -11.37
C ARG A 119 4.46 -6.38 -9.86
N ILE A 120 3.69 -5.53 -9.20
CA ILE A 120 3.49 -5.63 -7.74
C ILE A 120 2.99 -7.01 -7.32
N PRO A 121 1.91 -7.56 -7.92
CA PRO A 121 1.46 -8.89 -7.51
C PRO A 121 2.55 -9.95 -7.65
N GLN A 122 3.33 -9.89 -8.72
CA GLN A 122 4.40 -10.86 -8.96
C GLN A 122 5.48 -10.79 -7.89
N TYR A 123 5.93 -9.60 -7.53
CA TYR A 123 6.92 -9.44 -6.47
C TYR A 123 6.43 -10.03 -5.15
N LEU A 124 5.19 -9.75 -4.78
CA LEU A 124 4.62 -10.23 -3.53
C LEU A 124 4.47 -11.76 -3.53
N GLU A 125 3.99 -12.32 -4.62
CA GLU A 125 3.85 -13.78 -4.74
C GLU A 125 5.20 -14.48 -4.68
N ASN A 126 6.22 -13.89 -5.30
CA ASN A 126 7.57 -14.46 -5.30
C ASN A 126 8.18 -14.57 -3.90
N ILE A 127 7.81 -13.68 -2.99
CA ILE A 127 8.29 -13.74 -1.61
C ILE A 127 7.29 -14.42 -0.66
N GLY A 128 6.28 -15.06 -1.20
CA GLY A 128 5.38 -15.92 -0.42
C GLY A 128 4.10 -15.27 0.09
N PHE A 129 3.78 -14.07 -0.35
CA PHE A 129 2.55 -13.39 0.05
C PHE A 129 1.36 -13.95 -0.75
N ASP A 130 0.34 -14.42 -0.05
CA ASP A 130 -0.86 -14.96 -0.68
C ASP A 130 -1.89 -13.85 -0.87
N ILE A 131 -1.94 -13.30 -2.07
CA ILE A 131 -2.86 -12.20 -2.40
C ILE A 131 -4.30 -12.66 -2.32
N GLU A 132 -4.60 -13.86 -2.81
CA GLU A 132 -5.98 -14.37 -2.84
C GLU A 132 -6.56 -14.55 -1.43
N LYS A 133 -5.76 -15.00 -0.47
CA LYS A 133 -6.20 -15.11 0.93
C LYS A 133 -6.25 -13.77 1.65
N SER A 134 -5.33 -12.87 1.32
CA SER A 134 -5.21 -11.58 2.00
C SER A 134 -6.23 -10.55 1.51
N ARG A 135 -6.59 -10.62 0.25
CA ARG A 135 -7.51 -9.68 -0.39
C ARG A 135 -8.84 -9.52 0.35
N PRO A 136 -9.55 -10.62 0.73
CA PRO A 136 -10.81 -10.45 1.47
C PRO A 136 -10.65 -9.75 2.81
N LEU A 137 -9.53 -9.95 3.49
CA LEU A 137 -9.24 -9.28 4.75
C LEU A 137 -9.08 -7.78 4.56
N ILE A 138 -8.37 -7.39 3.52
CA ILE A 138 -8.13 -5.98 3.22
C ILE A 138 -9.43 -5.32 2.73
N GLU A 139 -10.22 -6.03 1.93
CA GLU A 139 -11.54 -5.55 1.50
C GLU A 139 -12.46 -5.27 2.70
N LYS A 140 -12.42 -6.12 3.71
CA LYS A 140 -13.15 -5.88 4.96
C LYS A 140 -12.70 -4.62 5.68
N LEU A 141 -11.39 -4.37 5.71
CA LEU A 141 -10.85 -3.15 6.31
C LEU A 141 -11.36 -1.91 5.59
N VAL A 142 -11.38 -1.95 4.27
CA VAL A 142 -11.91 -0.86 3.44
C VAL A 142 -13.39 -0.62 3.75
N GLN A 143 -14.19 -1.68 3.85
CA GLN A 143 -15.61 -1.56 4.18
C GLN A 143 -15.84 -1.00 5.58
N ARG A 144 -15.02 -1.38 6.55
CA ARG A 144 -15.10 -0.84 7.91
C ARG A 144 -14.82 0.65 7.93
N LYS A 145 -13.84 1.10 7.18
CA LYS A 145 -13.53 2.53 7.07
C LYS A 145 -14.72 3.32 6.51
N SER A 146 -15.46 2.74 5.56
CA SER A 146 -16.63 3.42 4.96
C SER A 146 -17.82 3.49 5.89
N LYS A 147 -17.96 2.56 6.83
CA LYS A 147 -19.11 2.50 7.76
C LYS A 147 -18.93 3.36 9.00
N LYS A 148 -17.72 3.78 9.30
CA LYS A 148 -17.44 4.62 10.47
C LYS A 148 -17.39 6.07 10.02
N ASP A 149 -18.03 6.94 10.80
CA ASP A 149 -17.85 8.37 10.63
C ASP A 149 -16.38 8.67 10.86
N TYR A 150 -15.71 9.01 9.79
CA TYR A 150 -14.29 9.31 9.86
C TYR A 150 -14.10 10.76 10.28
N HIS A 151 -13.40 10.95 11.38
CA HIS A 151 -13.02 12.26 11.88
C HIS A 151 -11.55 12.48 11.55
N PRO A 152 -11.23 13.43 10.66
CA PRO A 152 -9.83 13.68 10.28
C PRO A 152 -8.91 14.03 11.43
N GLU A 153 -9.48 14.57 12.51
CA GLU A 153 -8.74 14.91 13.73
C GLU A 153 -8.35 13.68 14.54
N LEU A 154 -8.95 12.53 14.28
CA LEU A 154 -8.55 11.30 14.93
C LEU A 154 -7.34 10.72 14.21
N ASP A 155 -6.34 10.39 15.00
CA ASP A 155 -5.07 9.89 14.48
C ASP A 155 -5.30 8.58 13.70
N GLU A 156 -5.05 8.63 12.42
CA GLU A 156 -5.14 7.50 11.52
C GLU A 156 -4.15 6.38 11.88
N ASN A 157 -3.10 6.72 12.61
CA ASN A 157 -2.13 5.74 13.10
C ASN A 157 -2.69 4.93 14.26
N LYS A 158 -3.81 5.34 14.83
CA LYS A 158 -4.53 4.56 15.84
C LYS A 158 -5.60 3.76 15.13
N ASP A 159 -5.22 2.66 14.54
CA ASP A 159 -6.21 1.72 14.04
C ASP A 159 -7.04 1.20 15.22
N PRO A 160 -8.30 0.85 14.99
CA PRO A 160 -9.09 0.19 16.01
C PRO A 160 -8.59 -1.25 16.19
N GLU A 161 -7.39 -1.38 16.73
CA GLU A 161 -6.67 -2.65 16.82
C GLU A 161 -7.44 -3.74 17.54
N VAL A 162 -8.19 -3.33 18.58
CA VAL A 162 -8.90 -4.31 19.41
C VAL A 162 -9.89 -5.12 18.60
N ASP A 163 -10.76 -4.43 17.86
CA ASP A 163 -11.81 -5.11 17.08
C ASP A 163 -11.24 -5.89 15.91
N LEU A 164 -10.33 -5.26 15.19
CA LEU A 164 -9.74 -5.87 14.00
C LEU A 164 -8.77 -6.99 14.38
N THR A 165 -8.05 -6.85 15.51
CA THR A 165 -7.13 -7.87 15.98
C THR A 165 -7.86 -9.17 16.27
N GLN A 166 -9.01 -9.11 16.92
CA GLN A 166 -9.80 -10.31 17.20
C GLN A 166 -10.23 -11.02 15.91
N GLU A 167 -10.70 -10.27 14.93
CA GLU A 167 -11.08 -10.87 13.66
C GLU A 167 -9.88 -11.47 12.91
N THR A 168 -8.77 -10.76 12.92
CA THR A 168 -7.56 -11.21 12.25
C THR A 168 -6.99 -12.44 12.93
N ASP A 169 -6.93 -12.44 14.26
CA ASP A 169 -6.43 -13.58 15.02
C ASP A 169 -7.30 -14.82 14.76
N SER A 170 -8.62 -14.64 14.74
CA SER A 170 -9.55 -15.73 14.43
C SER A 170 -9.30 -16.31 13.04
N LEU A 171 -8.99 -15.46 12.06
CA LEU A 171 -8.73 -15.89 10.69
C LEU A 171 -7.39 -16.60 10.55
N PHE A 172 -6.37 -16.14 11.29
CA PHE A 172 -5.04 -16.75 11.23
C PHE A 172 -4.91 -17.98 12.13
N ASP A 173 -5.68 -18.06 13.20
CA ASP A 173 -5.68 -19.20 14.12
C ASP A 173 -6.37 -20.43 13.52
N ASN A 174 -7.14 -20.26 12.48
CA ASN A 174 -7.80 -21.36 11.79
C ASN A 174 -6.96 -21.75 10.58
N PRO A 175 -6.21 -22.85 10.65
CA PRO A 175 -5.32 -23.25 9.56
C PRO A 175 -6.07 -23.72 8.31
N GLU A 176 -7.36 -23.89 8.40
CA GLU A 176 -8.17 -24.22 7.26
C GLU A 176 -8.49 -22.97 6.45
#